data_9e5fecbaaa6c8ff11556c6b18ffe0dd1
#
_entry.id   9e5fecbaaa6c8ff11556c6b18ffe0dd1
#
_cell.length_a   1.000
_cell.length_b   1.000
_cell.length_c   1.000
_cell.angle_alpha   90.00
_cell.angle_beta   90.00
_cell.angle_gamma   90.00
#
_symmetry.space_group_name_H-M   'P 1'
#
loop_
_entity.id
_entity.type
_entity.pdbx_description
1 polymer ?
#
loop_
_entity_poly.entity_id
_entity_poly.type
_entity_poly.pdbx_seq_one_letter_code
_entity_poly.pdbx_strand_id
1 'polypeptide(L)'
;IEERFTLTTTDDEVFINNFSEDVKFGLTSQSKYLPFVYFYDHIGSQLFEKICKLPEYYLTRTETKILETNADDIVSQFPEGTVLVELGSGSSTKTKILIEAFLERQNLAHYTPIDVSHQMLEESSCSLLKEYPDLEINAIAARYNEGIDHLNIRIDQQNLITWLGSSIGNFDRSEVTAFLRHIQKIMHPNDRFLVGIDLQKDKSIIENAYNDAQGVTAEFNLNLLTHVNRELGGDFNIENFDHKAIYNEEVGRIEMYLISNIDQKAFISELDLEVSFTANETIHTENSFKYSLDDIDTLAEETGLYVEQQWFDPEHLFSLNLFAPAVD
;
A
#
# COMPACT_ATOMS: atom_id res chain seq x y z
N ILE A 1 18.86 -2.57 20.78
CA ILE A 1 17.69 -2.75 19.89
C ILE A 1 16.44 -2.94 20.75
N GLU A 2 16.43 -3.87 21.72
CA GLU A 2 15.24 -4.20 22.55
C GLU A 2 14.61 -2.99 23.28
N GLU A 3 15.42 -1.99 23.67
CA GLU A 3 14.91 -0.78 24.33
C GLU A 3 14.34 0.27 23.38
N ARG A 4 14.63 0.15 22.06
CA ARG A 4 14.23 1.11 21.02
C ARG A 4 13.22 0.54 20.02
N PHE A 5 12.73 -0.68 20.26
CA PHE A 5 11.79 -1.37 19.40
C PHE A 5 10.61 -1.92 20.17
N THR A 6 9.41 -1.59 19.74
CA THR A 6 8.19 -2.26 20.14
C THR A 6 7.44 -2.74 18.92
N LEU A 7 6.77 -3.88 19.03
CA LEU A 7 5.88 -4.41 17.99
C LEU A 7 4.56 -4.77 18.65
N THR A 8 3.50 -4.10 18.20
CA THR A 8 2.12 -4.40 18.60
C THR A 8 1.45 -5.16 17.47
N THR A 9 0.79 -6.27 17.78
CA THR A 9 -0.01 -7.03 16.81
C THR A 9 -1.48 -6.89 17.17
N THR A 10 -2.31 -6.63 16.17
CA THR A 10 -3.75 -6.87 16.26
C THR A 10 -4.01 -8.37 16.02
N ASP A 11 -5.13 -8.87 16.52
CA ASP A 11 -5.43 -10.30 16.63
C ASP A 11 -5.20 -11.08 15.31
N ASP A 12 -4.18 -11.96 15.27
CA ASP A 12 -3.86 -12.80 14.09
C ASP A 12 -5.03 -13.70 13.67
N GLU A 13 -5.87 -14.15 14.63
CA GLU A 13 -7.05 -14.96 14.35
C GLU A 13 -8.08 -14.22 13.47
N VAL A 14 -8.22 -12.91 13.63
CA VAL A 14 -9.12 -12.08 12.82
C VAL A 14 -8.64 -12.02 11.37
N PHE A 15 -7.33 -11.91 11.13
CA PHE A 15 -6.78 -11.86 9.78
C PHE A 15 -6.99 -13.18 9.02
N ILE A 16 -6.74 -14.32 9.65
CA ILE A 16 -6.92 -15.65 9.04
C ILE A 16 -8.39 -15.93 8.74
N ASN A 17 -9.30 -15.62 9.67
CA ASN A 17 -10.73 -15.79 9.47
C ASN A 17 -11.24 -14.93 8.31
N ASN A 18 -10.77 -13.69 8.20
CA ASN A 18 -11.14 -12.81 7.10
C ASN A 18 -10.65 -13.35 5.74
N PHE A 19 -9.42 -13.93 5.66
CA PHE A 19 -8.91 -14.49 4.43
C PHE A 19 -9.80 -15.61 3.88
N SER A 20 -10.19 -16.57 4.72
CA SER A 20 -11.04 -17.69 4.33
C SER A 20 -12.44 -17.21 3.87
N GLU A 21 -13.04 -16.27 4.59
CA GLU A 21 -14.33 -15.69 4.25
C GLU A 21 -14.27 -14.87 2.95
N ASP A 22 -13.27 -14.03 2.79
CA ASP A 22 -13.07 -13.19 1.61
C ASP A 22 -12.82 -14.03 0.35
N VAL A 23 -11.98 -15.09 0.45
CA VAL A 23 -11.75 -16.04 -0.64
C VAL A 23 -13.04 -16.76 -1.02
N LYS A 24 -13.80 -17.27 -0.04
CA LYS A 24 -15.09 -17.91 -0.28
C LYS A 24 -16.07 -16.96 -0.97
N PHE A 25 -16.23 -15.76 -0.45
CA PHE A 25 -17.15 -14.77 -1.00
C PHE A 25 -16.73 -14.34 -2.40
N GLY A 26 -15.46 -14.00 -2.60
CA GLY A 26 -14.95 -13.53 -3.88
C GLY A 26 -15.04 -14.57 -4.99
N LEU A 27 -14.66 -15.84 -4.72
CA LEU A 27 -14.68 -16.90 -5.71
C LEU A 27 -16.09 -17.48 -6.00
N THR A 28 -17.06 -17.23 -5.12
CA THR A 28 -18.47 -17.61 -5.35
C THR A 28 -19.30 -16.47 -5.96
N SER A 29 -18.75 -15.27 -6.07
CA SER A 29 -19.40 -14.14 -6.70
C SER A 29 -19.58 -14.36 -8.20
N GLN A 30 -20.62 -13.74 -8.80
CA GLN A 30 -20.90 -13.84 -10.24
C GLN A 30 -19.70 -13.31 -11.07
N SER A 31 -19.10 -12.22 -10.65
CA SER A 31 -17.81 -11.74 -11.13
C SER A 31 -16.78 -12.08 -10.07
N LYS A 32 -15.96 -13.10 -10.33
CA LYS A 32 -14.99 -13.58 -9.35
C LYS A 32 -13.92 -12.53 -9.08
N TYR A 33 -13.53 -12.41 -7.81
CA TYR A 33 -12.43 -11.54 -7.39
C TYR A 33 -11.71 -12.11 -6.16
N LEU A 34 -10.52 -11.59 -5.93
CA LEU A 34 -9.75 -11.80 -4.70
C LEU A 34 -9.19 -10.45 -4.25
N PRO A 35 -9.31 -10.08 -2.95
CA PRO A 35 -8.83 -8.78 -2.47
C PRO A 35 -7.30 -8.64 -2.57
N PHE A 36 -6.84 -7.47 -3.04
CA PHE A 36 -5.43 -7.16 -3.25
C PHE A 36 -4.56 -7.26 -1.99
N VAL A 37 -5.14 -7.08 -0.80
CA VAL A 37 -4.41 -7.16 0.48
C VAL A 37 -3.70 -8.51 0.66
N TYR A 38 -4.22 -9.57 0.04
CA TYR A 38 -3.66 -10.91 0.12
C TYR A 38 -2.50 -11.19 -0.85
N PHE A 39 -2.11 -10.20 -1.66
CA PHE A 39 -0.85 -10.26 -2.40
C PHE A 39 0.37 -10.26 -1.47
N TYR A 40 0.27 -9.58 -0.32
CA TYR A 40 1.41 -9.24 0.53
C TYR A 40 1.69 -10.31 1.60
N ASP A 41 1.58 -11.61 1.24
CA ASP A 41 2.23 -12.66 2.00
C ASP A 41 3.77 -12.52 1.88
N HIS A 42 4.52 -13.35 2.60
CA HIS A 42 5.98 -13.26 2.57
C HIS A 42 6.56 -13.35 1.14
N ILE A 43 6.03 -14.27 0.31
CA ILE A 43 6.50 -14.46 -1.08
C ILE A 43 6.09 -13.25 -1.94
N GLY A 44 4.84 -12.82 -1.84
CA GLY A 44 4.32 -11.70 -2.58
C GLY A 44 5.03 -10.39 -2.24
N SER A 45 5.36 -10.15 -0.97
CA SER A 45 6.17 -8.99 -0.56
C SER A 45 7.54 -9.00 -1.21
N GLN A 46 8.20 -10.17 -1.31
CA GLN A 46 9.49 -10.29 -2.03
C GLN A 46 9.36 -10.07 -3.54
N LEU A 47 8.24 -10.52 -4.14
CA LEU A 47 7.95 -10.27 -5.56
C LEU A 47 7.69 -8.79 -5.81
N PHE A 48 6.96 -8.12 -4.92
CA PHE A 48 6.72 -6.68 -5.01
C PHE A 48 8.02 -5.88 -4.91
N GLU A 49 8.96 -6.26 -4.04
CA GLU A 49 10.29 -5.65 -3.99
C GLU A 49 11.09 -5.82 -5.30
N LYS A 50 10.86 -6.91 -6.04
CA LYS A 50 11.43 -7.07 -7.39
C LYS A 50 10.72 -6.17 -8.40
N ILE A 51 9.39 -6.07 -8.35
CA ILE A 51 8.60 -5.17 -9.20
C ILE A 51 9.10 -3.72 -9.04
N CYS A 52 9.31 -3.26 -7.81
CA CYS A 52 9.82 -1.92 -7.52
C CYS A 52 11.16 -1.58 -8.21
N LYS A 53 11.93 -2.60 -8.61
CA LYS A 53 13.24 -2.47 -9.29
C LYS A 53 13.15 -2.57 -10.81
N LEU A 54 11.98 -2.90 -11.36
CA LEU A 54 11.79 -3.04 -12.81
C LEU A 54 11.87 -1.69 -13.51
N PRO A 55 12.48 -1.64 -14.70
CA PRO A 55 12.56 -0.41 -15.47
C PRO A 55 11.20 0.11 -15.92
N GLU A 56 10.21 -0.78 -16.13
CA GLU A 56 8.84 -0.41 -16.51
C GLU A 56 8.04 0.16 -15.32
N TYR A 57 8.33 -0.28 -14.08
CA TYR A 57 7.63 0.16 -12.88
C TYR A 57 8.17 1.51 -12.38
N TYR A 58 7.73 2.59 -13.01
CA TYR A 58 8.23 3.95 -12.74
C TYR A 58 7.84 4.48 -11.36
N LEU A 59 6.74 4.03 -10.76
CA LEU A 59 6.15 4.59 -9.54
C LEU A 59 7.18 4.75 -8.41
N THR A 60 7.86 3.67 -8.05
CA THR A 60 8.82 3.66 -6.92
C THR A 60 9.97 4.63 -7.15
N ARG A 61 10.63 4.56 -8.33
CA ARG A 61 11.79 5.43 -8.61
C ARG A 61 11.40 6.90 -8.72
N THR A 62 10.20 7.20 -9.23
CA THR A 62 9.71 8.57 -9.37
C THR A 62 9.41 9.16 -8.01
N GLU A 63 8.65 8.45 -7.16
CA GLU A 63 8.38 8.88 -5.79
C GLU A 63 9.65 9.02 -4.96
N THR A 64 10.57 8.05 -5.05
CA THR A 64 11.89 8.13 -4.41
C THR A 64 12.62 9.41 -4.81
N LYS A 65 12.62 9.76 -6.11
CA LYS A 65 13.28 10.96 -6.61
C LYS A 65 12.65 12.25 -6.08
N ILE A 66 11.32 12.29 -5.94
CA ILE A 66 10.63 13.43 -5.33
C ILE A 66 11.04 13.56 -3.85
N LEU A 67 11.04 12.44 -3.12
CA LEU A 67 11.48 12.41 -1.71
C LEU A 67 12.93 12.87 -1.56
N GLU A 68 13.88 12.29 -2.30
CA GLU A 68 15.30 12.66 -2.27
C GLU A 68 15.53 14.16 -2.53
N THR A 69 14.69 14.76 -3.38
CA THR A 69 14.84 16.16 -3.76
C THR A 69 14.25 17.10 -2.71
N ASN A 70 13.21 16.66 -2.00
CA ASN A 70 12.37 17.54 -1.17
C ASN A 70 12.29 17.13 0.30
N ALA A 71 13.01 16.08 0.75
CA ALA A 71 12.92 15.60 2.14
C ALA A 71 13.21 16.70 3.16
N ASP A 72 14.25 17.51 2.94
CA ASP A 72 14.62 18.63 3.81
C ASP A 72 13.53 19.71 3.86
N ASP A 73 12.93 20.03 2.72
CA ASP A 73 11.81 20.99 2.64
C ASP A 73 10.60 20.45 3.40
N ILE A 74 10.24 19.17 3.19
CA ILE A 74 9.15 18.49 3.88
C ILE A 74 9.39 18.52 5.40
N VAL A 75 10.52 17.99 5.85
CA VAL A 75 10.82 17.83 7.28
C VAL A 75 11.04 19.18 7.97
N SER A 76 11.49 20.22 7.24
CA SER A 76 11.68 21.57 7.79
C SER A 76 10.41 22.22 8.32
N GLN A 77 9.25 21.73 7.91
CA GLN A 77 7.94 22.25 8.31
C GLN A 77 7.49 21.73 9.68
N PHE A 78 8.22 20.76 10.25
CA PHE A 78 7.86 20.07 11.48
C PHE A 78 8.81 20.41 12.62
N PRO A 79 8.30 20.55 13.87
CA PRO A 79 9.13 20.78 15.04
C PRO A 79 9.90 19.51 15.45
N GLU A 80 10.90 19.69 16.31
CA GLU A 80 11.56 18.56 16.98
C GLU A 80 10.55 17.70 17.76
N GLY A 81 10.75 16.38 17.75
CA GLY A 81 9.86 15.42 18.41
C GLY A 81 8.64 15.03 17.60
N THR A 82 8.53 15.46 16.33
CA THR A 82 7.50 14.95 15.42
C THR A 82 7.66 13.45 15.21
N VAL A 83 6.55 12.74 15.25
CA VAL A 83 6.50 11.30 14.96
C VAL A 83 6.21 11.07 13.49
N LEU A 84 7.06 10.28 12.85
CA LEU A 84 6.82 9.78 11.49
C LEU A 84 5.99 8.50 11.57
N VAL A 85 4.77 8.54 11.06
CA VAL A 85 3.86 7.38 10.97
C VAL A 85 3.76 6.96 9.52
N GLU A 86 3.87 5.66 9.21
CA GLU A 86 3.76 5.19 7.83
C GLU A 86 2.72 4.09 7.69
N LEU A 87 1.84 4.26 6.72
CA LEU A 87 0.81 3.28 6.33
C LEU A 87 1.34 2.43 5.17
N GLY A 88 1.45 1.11 5.38
CA GLY A 88 2.00 0.18 4.38
C GLY A 88 3.51 0.35 4.21
N SER A 89 4.23 0.21 5.31
CA SER A 89 5.68 0.51 5.34
C SER A 89 6.53 -0.43 4.48
N GLY A 90 6.10 -1.69 4.29
CA GLY A 90 6.89 -2.68 3.57
C GLY A 90 8.33 -2.74 4.07
N SER A 91 9.29 -2.59 3.16
CA SER A 91 10.74 -2.55 3.48
C SER A 91 11.23 -1.22 4.05
N SER A 92 10.38 -0.20 4.18
CA SER A 92 10.71 1.18 4.61
C SER A 92 11.81 1.87 3.79
N THR A 93 12.11 1.36 2.59
CA THR A 93 13.23 1.86 1.77
C THR A 93 13.07 3.34 1.38
N LYS A 94 11.85 3.77 1.05
CA LYS A 94 11.57 5.17 0.70
C LYS A 94 11.52 6.06 1.94
N THR A 95 10.91 5.57 3.01
CA THR A 95 10.73 6.30 4.25
C THR A 95 12.04 6.55 4.99
N LYS A 96 13.05 5.70 4.73
CA LYS A 96 14.44 5.94 5.16
C LYS A 96 14.92 7.34 4.81
N ILE A 97 14.55 7.89 3.65
CA ILE A 97 14.91 9.25 3.22
C ILE A 97 14.35 10.30 4.20
N LEU A 98 13.10 10.14 4.63
CA LEU A 98 12.49 11.03 5.63
C LEU A 98 13.10 10.83 7.03
N ILE A 99 13.38 9.58 7.42
CA ILE A 99 14.05 9.26 8.69
C ILE A 99 15.42 9.95 8.76
N GLU A 100 16.21 9.88 7.70
CA GLU A 100 17.51 10.55 7.61
C GLU A 100 17.37 12.07 7.75
N ALA A 101 16.42 12.67 7.02
CA ALA A 101 16.15 14.11 7.11
C ALA A 101 15.69 14.54 8.52
N PHE A 102 14.89 13.73 9.22
CA PHE A 102 14.54 13.98 10.62
C PHE A 102 15.77 13.89 11.54
N LEU A 103 16.61 12.85 11.37
CA LEU A 103 17.82 12.67 12.19
C LEU A 103 18.87 13.75 11.98
N GLU A 104 18.96 14.35 10.77
CA GLU A 104 19.84 15.50 10.52
C GLU A 104 19.39 16.78 11.25
N ARG A 105 18.09 16.90 11.57
CA ARG A 105 17.52 18.08 12.21
C ARG A 105 17.33 17.94 13.71
N GLN A 106 17.21 16.73 14.23
CA GLN A 106 16.92 16.43 15.63
C GLN A 106 17.76 15.24 16.11
N ASN A 107 18.00 15.18 17.44
CA ASN A 107 18.88 14.16 18.03
C ASN A 107 18.23 12.78 18.12
N LEU A 108 16.91 12.67 17.98
CA LEU A 108 16.15 11.44 18.10
C LEU A 108 14.97 11.47 17.12
N ALA A 109 14.82 10.44 16.33
CA ALA A 109 13.66 10.26 15.46
C ALA A 109 12.74 9.16 16.01
N HIS A 110 11.43 9.40 15.92
CA HIS A 110 10.39 8.43 16.28
C HIS A 110 9.68 7.98 15.02
N TYR A 111 9.63 6.67 14.78
CA TYR A 111 8.99 6.08 13.62
C TYR A 111 7.97 5.03 14.02
N THR A 112 6.77 5.12 13.45
CA THR A 112 5.66 4.18 13.68
C THR A 112 5.22 3.58 12.35
N PRO A 113 5.87 2.49 11.86
CA PRO A 113 5.43 1.76 10.68
C PRO A 113 4.19 0.91 10.99
N ILE A 114 3.22 0.94 10.07
CA ILE A 114 2.01 0.11 10.09
C ILE A 114 2.00 -0.74 8.82
N ASP A 115 1.93 -2.06 8.96
CA ASP A 115 1.85 -2.99 7.82
C ASP A 115 1.12 -4.26 8.23
N VAL A 116 0.54 -4.97 7.27
CA VAL A 116 -0.10 -6.28 7.51
C VAL A 116 0.94 -7.41 7.64
N SER A 117 2.14 -7.22 7.10
CA SER A 117 3.22 -8.21 7.13
C SER A 117 4.07 -8.06 8.39
N HIS A 118 3.73 -8.84 9.43
CA HIS A 118 4.49 -8.90 10.68
C HIS A 118 5.99 -9.15 10.45
N GLN A 119 6.31 -10.12 9.58
CA GLN A 119 7.71 -10.47 9.30
C GLN A 119 8.45 -9.32 8.60
N MET A 120 7.83 -8.64 7.64
CA MET A 120 8.45 -7.51 6.95
C MET A 120 8.69 -6.34 7.91
N LEU A 121 7.73 -6.04 8.81
CA LEU A 121 7.89 -5.03 9.86
C LEU A 121 9.08 -5.32 10.76
N GLU A 122 9.23 -6.57 11.22
CA GLU A 122 10.34 -6.97 12.10
C GLU A 122 11.69 -6.87 11.37
N GLU A 123 11.78 -7.40 10.14
CA GLU A 123 13.00 -7.37 9.34
C GLU A 123 13.44 -5.93 9.01
N SER A 124 12.52 -5.09 8.52
CA SER A 124 12.79 -3.69 8.17
C SER A 124 13.16 -2.86 9.39
N SER A 125 12.42 -2.99 10.49
CA SER A 125 12.71 -2.30 11.76
C SER A 125 14.07 -2.67 12.32
N CYS A 126 14.39 -3.97 12.36
CA CYS A 126 15.70 -4.45 12.82
C CYS A 126 16.84 -3.91 11.94
N SER A 127 16.64 -3.78 10.63
CA SER A 127 17.62 -3.21 9.72
C SER A 127 17.85 -1.73 10.00
N LEU A 128 16.78 -0.94 10.11
CA LEU A 128 16.85 0.49 10.41
C LEU A 128 17.50 0.78 11.76
N LEU A 129 17.15 0.05 12.81
CA LEU A 129 17.72 0.24 14.15
C LEU A 129 19.20 -0.11 14.26
N LYS A 130 19.72 -0.97 13.38
CA LYS A 130 21.17 -1.25 13.28
C LYS A 130 21.91 -0.10 12.60
N GLU A 131 21.27 0.51 11.61
CA GLU A 131 21.85 1.59 10.81
C GLU A 131 21.76 2.95 11.54
N TYR A 132 20.66 3.20 12.28
CA TYR A 132 20.40 4.47 12.96
C TYR A 132 20.34 4.29 14.49
N PRO A 133 21.41 4.65 15.23
CA PRO A 133 21.43 4.54 16.70
C PRO A 133 20.41 5.43 17.41
N ASP A 134 20.07 6.57 16.80
CA ASP A 134 19.17 7.59 17.35
C ASP A 134 17.75 7.49 16.77
N LEU A 135 17.33 6.28 16.38
CA LEU A 135 15.98 5.95 15.93
C LEU A 135 15.27 5.08 16.96
N GLU A 136 14.01 5.41 17.26
CA GLU A 136 13.07 4.58 18.01
C GLU A 136 11.92 4.16 17.10
N ILE A 137 11.52 2.88 17.15
CA ILE A 137 10.48 2.31 16.31
C ILE A 137 9.39 1.68 17.16
N ASN A 138 8.14 2.09 16.91
CA ASN A 138 6.93 1.50 17.48
C ASN A 138 6.08 0.89 16.34
N ALA A 139 6.42 -0.32 15.92
CA ALA A 139 5.76 -0.99 14.81
C ALA A 139 4.37 -1.53 15.19
N ILE A 140 3.42 -1.47 14.26
CA ILE A 140 2.06 -1.98 14.43
C ILE A 140 1.74 -2.93 13.26
N ALA A 141 1.57 -4.22 13.57
CA ALA A 141 1.13 -5.23 12.60
C ALA A 141 -0.40 -5.22 12.52
N ALA A 142 -0.95 -4.56 11.51
CA ALA A 142 -2.40 -4.34 11.36
C ALA A 142 -2.77 -3.91 9.95
N ARG A 143 -4.07 -3.99 9.60
CA ARG A 143 -4.65 -3.26 8.48
C ARG A 143 -4.67 -1.75 8.78
N TYR A 144 -4.77 -0.91 7.77
CA TYR A 144 -4.68 0.56 7.92
C TYR A 144 -5.63 1.13 8.97
N ASN A 145 -6.93 0.83 8.91
CA ASN A 145 -7.91 1.36 9.87
C ASN A 145 -7.60 0.91 11.30
N GLU A 146 -7.30 -0.38 11.49
CA GLU A 146 -6.97 -0.94 12.80
C GLU A 146 -5.67 -0.36 13.34
N GLY A 147 -4.64 -0.24 12.48
CA GLY A 147 -3.36 0.35 12.87
C GLY A 147 -3.48 1.81 13.28
N ILE A 148 -4.31 2.58 12.57
CA ILE A 148 -4.60 3.98 12.89
C ILE A 148 -5.33 4.09 14.23
N ASP A 149 -6.29 3.22 14.52
CA ASP A 149 -7.02 3.20 15.80
C ASP A 149 -6.09 2.87 16.99
N HIS A 150 -4.96 2.19 16.74
CA HIS A 150 -3.93 1.91 17.74
C HIS A 150 -2.89 3.02 17.91
N LEU A 151 -2.91 4.04 17.04
CA LEU A 151 -2.04 5.19 17.21
C LEU A 151 -2.42 5.94 18.48
N ASN A 152 -1.55 5.89 19.48
CA ASN A 152 -1.63 6.77 20.65
C ASN A 152 -1.21 8.19 20.23
N ILE A 153 -2.08 8.88 19.49
CA ILE A 153 -1.85 10.27 19.10
C ILE A 153 -1.87 11.11 20.37
N ARG A 154 -0.69 11.57 20.79
CA ARG A 154 -0.55 12.44 21.96
C ARG A 154 -0.85 13.88 21.54
N ILE A 155 -1.64 14.58 22.35
CA ILE A 155 -2.02 15.99 22.12
C ILE A 155 -0.82 16.93 22.09
N ASP A 156 0.27 16.56 22.74
CA ASP A 156 1.51 17.33 22.87
C ASP A 156 2.58 16.98 21.82
N GLN A 157 2.27 16.09 20.89
CA GLN A 157 3.18 15.58 19.88
C GLN A 157 2.57 15.72 18.48
N GLN A 158 3.33 16.27 17.53
CA GLN A 158 2.90 16.40 16.14
C GLN A 158 3.21 15.12 15.37
N ASN A 159 2.35 14.77 14.40
CA ASN A 159 2.55 13.60 13.54
C ASN A 159 2.67 14.02 12.07
N LEU A 160 3.64 13.40 11.39
CA LEU A 160 3.66 13.31 9.94
C LEU A 160 3.21 11.89 9.57
N ILE A 161 1.97 11.76 9.17
CA ILE A 161 1.43 10.49 8.69
C ILE A 161 1.77 10.39 7.20
N THR A 162 2.30 9.27 6.75
CA THR A 162 2.68 9.05 5.35
C THR A 162 1.95 7.84 4.77
N TRP A 163 1.53 7.94 3.51
CA TRP A 163 0.94 6.87 2.73
C TRP A 163 1.55 6.89 1.33
N LEU A 164 2.64 6.17 1.19
CA LEU A 164 3.49 6.19 0.00
C LEU A 164 3.15 5.07 -0.99
N GLY A 165 3.77 5.09 -2.16
CA GLY A 165 3.63 4.04 -3.18
C GLY A 165 2.35 4.10 -4.00
N SER A 166 1.58 5.17 -3.91
CA SER A 166 0.26 5.26 -4.53
C SER A 166 -0.73 4.19 -4.07
N SER A 167 -0.56 3.68 -2.84
CA SER A 167 -1.44 2.66 -2.24
C SER A 167 -2.90 3.13 -2.15
N ILE A 168 -3.13 4.42 -2.12
CA ILE A 168 -4.48 5.04 -2.23
C ILE A 168 -5.21 4.59 -3.50
N GLY A 169 -4.49 4.31 -4.59
CA GLY A 169 -5.06 3.85 -5.86
C GLY A 169 -5.69 2.46 -5.80
N ASN A 170 -5.37 1.65 -4.79
CA ASN A 170 -5.90 0.29 -4.68
C ASN A 170 -7.32 0.23 -4.11
N PHE A 171 -7.84 1.35 -3.63
CA PHE A 171 -9.16 1.46 -3.01
C PHE A 171 -10.16 2.13 -3.95
N ASP A 172 -11.43 1.73 -3.87
CA ASP A 172 -12.50 2.42 -4.57
C ASP A 172 -12.73 3.82 -3.97
N ARG A 173 -13.30 4.73 -4.77
CA ARG A 173 -13.55 6.13 -4.37
C ARG A 173 -14.28 6.26 -3.01
N SER A 174 -15.28 5.41 -2.77
CA SER A 174 -16.02 5.42 -1.51
C SER A 174 -15.19 4.96 -0.31
N GLU A 175 -14.32 3.97 -0.52
CA GLU A 175 -13.40 3.46 0.50
C GLU A 175 -12.35 4.50 0.84
N VAL A 176 -11.72 5.11 -0.19
CA VAL A 176 -10.76 6.20 0.01
C VAL A 176 -11.40 7.36 0.78
N THR A 177 -12.59 7.80 0.37
CA THR A 177 -13.29 8.89 1.04
C THR A 177 -13.59 8.56 2.50
N ALA A 178 -14.03 7.33 2.79
CA ALA A 178 -14.27 6.88 4.17
C ALA A 178 -12.98 6.84 4.98
N PHE A 179 -11.90 6.33 4.39
CA PHE A 179 -10.58 6.24 5.02
C PHE A 179 -9.99 7.62 5.32
N LEU A 180 -10.01 8.55 4.36
CA LEU A 180 -9.50 9.91 4.57
C LEU A 180 -10.31 10.69 5.61
N ARG A 181 -11.63 10.49 5.67
CA ARG A 181 -12.47 11.05 6.76
C ARG A 181 -12.10 10.46 8.11
N HIS A 182 -11.70 9.17 8.16
CA HIS A 182 -11.22 8.55 9.39
C HIS A 182 -9.88 9.16 9.82
N ILE A 183 -8.92 9.30 8.90
CA ILE A 183 -7.65 9.98 9.13
C ILE A 183 -7.88 11.40 9.63
N GLN A 184 -8.73 12.19 8.95
CA GLN A 184 -9.03 13.56 9.32
C GLN A 184 -9.56 13.71 10.75
N LYS A 185 -10.38 12.76 11.20
CA LYS A 185 -10.96 12.77 12.56
C LYS A 185 -9.94 12.53 13.67
N ILE A 186 -8.88 11.78 13.39
CA ILE A 186 -7.84 11.48 14.38
C ILE A 186 -6.70 12.50 14.35
N MET A 187 -6.52 13.24 13.24
CA MET A 187 -5.50 14.27 13.12
C MET A 187 -5.76 15.44 14.05
N HIS A 188 -4.70 15.90 14.72
CA HIS A 188 -4.70 17.20 15.37
C HIS A 188 -4.49 18.32 14.32
N PRO A 189 -4.86 19.57 14.61
CA PRO A 189 -4.72 20.67 13.65
C PRO A 189 -3.31 20.88 13.09
N ASN A 190 -2.30 20.47 13.85
CA ASN A 190 -0.90 20.60 13.44
C ASN A 190 -0.36 19.34 12.72
N ASP A 191 -1.07 18.22 12.75
CA ASP A 191 -0.66 17.00 12.03
C ASP A 191 -0.75 17.21 10.52
N ARG A 192 0.03 16.46 9.78
CA ARG A 192 -0.01 16.44 8.31
C ARG A 192 -0.04 15.02 7.81
N PHE A 193 -0.68 14.87 6.65
CA PHE A 193 -0.78 13.60 5.97
C PHE A 193 -0.15 13.70 4.58
N LEU A 194 1.00 13.05 4.39
CA LEU A 194 1.77 13.02 3.14
C LEU A 194 1.39 11.79 2.33
N VAL A 195 0.79 12.01 1.17
CA VAL A 195 0.30 10.93 0.31
C VAL A 195 1.00 10.95 -1.04
N GLY A 196 1.57 9.81 -1.42
CA GLY A 196 2.09 9.58 -2.75
C GLY A 196 0.97 9.14 -3.70
N ILE A 197 0.79 9.84 -4.80
CA ILE A 197 -0.30 9.60 -5.75
C ILE A 197 0.22 9.52 -7.18
N ASP A 198 -0.10 8.41 -7.85
CA ASP A 198 0.19 8.19 -9.26
C ASP A 198 -0.81 8.97 -10.13
N LEU A 199 -0.29 9.82 -11.01
CA LEU A 199 -1.10 10.72 -11.81
C LEU A 199 -1.58 10.06 -13.11
N GLN A 200 -2.68 10.54 -13.67
CA GLN A 200 -3.14 10.17 -15.01
C GLN A 200 -2.10 10.59 -16.06
N LYS A 201 -1.80 9.71 -16.99
CA LYS A 201 -0.82 9.89 -18.06
C LYS A 201 -1.10 8.95 -19.23
N ASP A 202 -0.19 8.92 -20.20
CA ASP A 202 -0.30 8.04 -21.36
C ASP A 202 -0.54 6.58 -20.96
N LYS A 203 -1.53 5.95 -21.59
CA LYS A 203 -1.95 4.57 -21.35
C LYS A 203 -0.81 3.58 -21.44
N SER A 204 0.09 3.75 -22.41
CA SER A 204 1.18 2.82 -22.64
C SER A 204 2.19 2.82 -21.50
N ILE A 205 2.43 3.97 -20.87
CA ILE A 205 3.31 4.08 -19.69
C ILE A 205 2.69 3.32 -18.52
N ILE A 206 1.39 3.52 -18.29
CA ILE A 206 0.66 2.88 -17.21
C ILE A 206 0.60 1.35 -17.42
N GLU A 207 0.16 0.89 -18.59
CA GLU A 207 0.00 -0.56 -18.84
C GLU A 207 1.33 -1.32 -18.80
N ASN A 208 2.42 -0.73 -19.31
CA ASN A 208 3.74 -1.36 -19.26
C ASN A 208 4.23 -1.57 -17.83
N ALA A 209 3.89 -0.68 -16.89
CA ALA A 209 4.28 -0.81 -15.50
C ALA A 209 3.66 -2.04 -14.81
N TYR A 210 2.52 -2.54 -15.30
CA TYR A 210 1.82 -3.70 -14.76
C TYR A 210 1.87 -4.94 -15.69
N ASN A 211 2.57 -4.85 -16.83
CA ASN A 211 2.81 -5.94 -17.77
C ASN A 211 4.30 -5.95 -18.16
N ASP A 212 5.18 -6.07 -17.18
CA ASP A 212 6.63 -6.04 -17.40
C ASP A 212 7.11 -7.20 -18.29
N ALA A 213 8.14 -6.93 -19.10
CA ALA A 213 8.68 -7.90 -20.05
C ALA A 213 9.34 -9.13 -19.38
N GLN A 214 9.72 -9.02 -18.09
CA GLN A 214 10.31 -10.12 -17.32
C GLN A 214 9.27 -11.04 -16.71
N GLY A 215 7.97 -10.63 -16.65
CA GLY A 215 6.87 -11.39 -16.08
C GLY A 215 6.83 -11.42 -14.55
N VAL A 216 7.53 -10.52 -13.88
CA VAL A 216 7.56 -10.47 -12.40
C VAL A 216 6.19 -10.07 -11.85
N THR A 217 5.49 -9.14 -12.51
CA THR A 217 4.13 -8.75 -12.12
C THR A 217 3.15 -9.91 -12.34
N ALA A 218 3.35 -10.71 -13.38
CA ALA A 218 2.57 -11.93 -13.59
C ALA A 218 2.79 -12.95 -12.47
N GLU A 219 4.05 -13.17 -12.06
CA GLU A 219 4.37 -14.04 -10.92
C GLU A 219 3.72 -13.54 -9.62
N PHE A 220 3.76 -12.23 -9.37
CA PHE A 220 3.13 -11.60 -8.23
C PHE A 220 1.61 -11.83 -8.22
N ASN A 221 0.94 -11.64 -9.35
CA ASN A 221 -0.50 -11.86 -9.47
C ASN A 221 -0.88 -13.34 -9.28
N LEU A 222 -0.14 -14.26 -9.91
CA LEU A 222 -0.33 -15.70 -9.79
C LEU A 222 -0.05 -16.24 -8.37
N ASN A 223 0.83 -15.57 -7.62
CA ASN A 223 1.11 -15.94 -6.24
C ASN A 223 -0.13 -15.89 -5.35
N LEU A 224 -1.14 -15.11 -5.70
CA LEU A 224 -2.40 -15.05 -4.96
C LEU A 224 -3.10 -16.42 -4.92
N LEU A 225 -3.14 -17.16 -6.04
CA LEU A 225 -3.67 -18.53 -6.07
C LEU A 225 -2.75 -19.51 -5.33
N THR A 226 -1.44 -19.32 -5.41
CA THR A 226 -0.47 -20.10 -4.63
C THR A 226 -0.69 -19.90 -3.12
N HIS A 227 -1.00 -18.68 -2.71
CA HIS A 227 -1.34 -18.33 -1.33
C HIS A 227 -2.62 -19.06 -0.88
N VAL A 228 -3.69 -19.03 -1.70
CA VAL A 228 -4.93 -19.81 -1.43
C VAL A 228 -4.63 -21.30 -1.33
N ASN A 229 -3.81 -21.85 -2.25
CA ASN A 229 -3.43 -23.28 -2.19
C ASN A 229 -2.72 -23.63 -0.89
N ARG A 230 -1.79 -22.79 -0.45
CA ARG A 230 -0.97 -23.03 0.74
C ARG A 230 -1.77 -22.90 2.04
N GLU A 231 -2.56 -21.85 2.18
CA GLU A 231 -3.22 -21.53 3.46
C GLU A 231 -4.59 -22.19 3.63
N LEU A 232 -5.31 -22.42 2.51
CA LEU A 232 -6.67 -22.98 2.55
C LEU A 232 -6.79 -24.35 1.91
N GLY A 233 -5.66 -25.00 1.58
CA GLY A 233 -5.65 -26.33 0.98
C GLY A 233 -6.32 -26.36 -0.40
N GLY A 234 -6.13 -25.32 -1.20
CA GLY A 234 -6.60 -25.26 -2.58
C GLY A 234 -5.76 -26.15 -3.52
N ASP A 235 -6.33 -26.55 -4.65
CA ASP A 235 -5.67 -27.31 -5.70
C ASP A 235 -5.64 -26.61 -7.06
N PHE A 236 -5.62 -25.26 -7.05
CA PHE A 236 -5.47 -24.47 -8.27
C PHE A 236 -4.20 -24.89 -9.02
N ASN A 237 -4.34 -25.26 -10.29
CA ASN A 237 -3.20 -25.43 -11.18
C ASN A 237 -2.81 -24.05 -11.76
N ILE A 238 -1.72 -23.49 -11.23
CA ILE A 238 -1.27 -22.12 -11.55
C ILE A 238 -0.92 -21.98 -13.05
N GLU A 239 -0.42 -23.03 -13.70
CA GLU A 239 -0.07 -23.05 -15.13
C GLU A 239 -1.29 -22.86 -16.07
N ASN A 240 -2.50 -23.04 -15.54
CA ASN A 240 -3.74 -22.87 -16.28
C ASN A 240 -4.30 -21.43 -16.16
N PHE A 241 -3.57 -20.51 -15.55
CA PHE A 241 -3.97 -19.12 -15.41
C PHE A 241 -2.91 -18.19 -16.01
N ASP A 242 -3.37 -17.17 -16.74
CA ASP A 242 -2.54 -16.08 -17.24
C ASP A 242 -2.83 -14.78 -16.50
N HIS A 243 -1.81 -13.94 -16.36
CA HIS A 243 -1.92 -12.58 -15.87
C HIS A 243 -2.38 -11.64 -16.99
N LYS A 244 -3.21 -10.66 -16.64
CA LYS A 244 -3.58 -9.55 -17.50
C LYS A 244 -3.75 -8.28 -16.68
N ALA A 245 -3.14 -7.20 -17.13
CA ALA A 245 -3.42 -5.86 -16.63
C ALA A 245 -3.86 -4.96 -17.80
N ILE A 246 -4.92 -4.18 -17.59
CA ILE A 246 -5.47 -3.23 -18.57
C ILE A 246 -5.74 -1.89 -17.91
N TYR A 247 -5.47 -0.80 -18.63
CA TYR A 247 -5.86 0.53 -18.17
C TYR A 247 -7.26 0.87 -18.71
N ASN A 248 -8.20 0.97 -17.79
CA ASN A 248 -9.56 1.41 -18.07
C ASN A 248 -9.60 2.95 -18.05
N GLU A 249 -9.55 3.55 -19.25
CA GLU A 249 -9.50 5.02 -19.42
C GLU A 249 -10.79 5.71 -18.98
N GLU A 250 -11.95 5.02 -19.02
CA GLU A 250 -13.25 5.61 -18.64
C GLU A 250 -13.32 5.91 -17.14
N VAL A 251 -12.69 5.05 -16.32
CA VAL A 251 -12.68 5.19 -14.86
C VAL A 251 -11.30 5.57 -14.30
N GLY A 252 -10.29 5.67 -15.16
CA GLY A 252 -8.95 6.14 -14.80
C GLY A 252 -8.16 5.18 -13.90
N ARG A 253 -8.23 3.85 -14.14
CA ARG A 253 -7.53 2.87 -13.30
C ARG A 253 -6.93 1.71 -14.09
N ILE A 254 -5.86 1.12 -13.58
CA ILE A 254 -5.44 -0.23 -13.93
C ILE A 254 -6.39 -1.23 -13.26
N GLU A 255 -6.70 -2.28 -13.99
CA GLU A 255 -7.41 -3.45 -13.51
C GLU A 255 -6.55 -4.68 -13.77
N MET A 256 -6.23 -5.46 -12.72
CA MET A 256 -5.48 -6.70 -12.85
C MET A 256 -6.42 -7.90 -12.73
N TYR A 257 -6.14 -8.90 -13.55
CA TYR A 257 -6.93 -10.13 -13.65
C TYR A 257 -6.02 -11.35 -13.73
N LEU A 258 -6.53 -12.47 -13.21
CA LEU A 258 -6.10 -13.82 -13.58
C LEU A 258 -7.15 -14.43 -14.52
N ILE A 259 -6.71 -15.00 -15.64
CA ILE A 259 -7.58 -15.55 -16.69
C ILE A 259 -7.39 -17.05 -16.74
N SER A 260 -8.46 -17.82 -16.60
CA SER A 260 -8.42 -19.27 -16.80
C SER A 260 -8.27 -19.61 -18.27
N ASN A 261 -7.23 -20.37 -18.64
CA ASN A 261 -6.93 -20.73 -20.03
C ASN A 261 -7.82 -21.86 -20.55
N ILE A 262 -8.45 -22.60 -19.65
CA ILE A 262 -9.26 -23.78 -19.97
C ILE A 262 -10.51 -23.85 -19.09
N ASP A 263 -11.46 -24.68 -19.48
CA ASP A 263 -12.53 -25.13 -18.58
C ASP A 263 -11.90 -26.00 -17.50
N GLN A 264 -12.03 -25.61 -16.23
CA GLN A 264 -11.44 -26.32 -15.12
C GLN A 264 -12.23 -26.15 -13.83
N LYS A 265 -11.86 -26.92 -12.83
CA LYS A 265 -12.37 -26.82 -11.47
C LYS A 265 -11.19 -26.81 -10.50
N ALA A 266 -11.34 -26.09 -9.42
CA ALA A 266 -10.44 -26.11 -8.29
C ALA A 266 -11.24 -26.40 -7.02
N PHE A 267 -10.66 -27.17 -6.09
CA PHE A 267 -11.27 -27.46 -4.80
C PHE A 267 -10.42 -26.83 -3.68
N ILE A 268 -11.09 -26.20 -2.73
CA ILE A 268 -10.46 -25.59 -1.55
C ILE A 268 -10.95 -26.33 -0.32
N SER A 269 -10.07 -27.20 0.24
CA SER A 269 -10.47 -28.16 1.26
C SER A 269 -10.94 -27.54 2.57
N GLU A 270 -10.29 -26.46 3.05
CA GLU A 270 -10.66 -25.78 4.29
C GLU A 270 -12.03 -25.08 4.20
N LEU A 271 -12.51 -24.81 2.98
CA LEU A 271 -13.79 -24.17 2.73
C LEU A 271 -14.89 -25.12 2.29
N ASP A 272 -14.56 -26.41 2.04
CA ASP A 272 -15.42 -27.38 1.36
C ASP A 272 -16.06 -26.79 0.08
N LEU A 273 -15.24 -26.11 -0.74
CA LEU A 273 -15.68 -25.30 -1.86
C LEU A 273 -15.07 -25.79 -3.18
N GLU A 274 -15.93 -26.18 -4.14
CA GLU A 274 -15.54 -26.36 -5.55
C GLU A 274 -15.82 -25.07 -6.32
N VAL A 275 -14.79 -24.53 -6.98
CA VAL A 275 -14.88 -23.37 -7.87
C VAL A 275 -14.69 -23.82 -9.30
N SER A 276 -15.67 -23.54 -10.17
CA SER A 276 -15.61 -23.86 -11.60
C SER A 276 -15.22 -22.62 -12.40
N PHE A 277 -14.44 -22.83 -13.46
CA PHE A 277 -14.05 -21.82 -14.44
C PHE A 277 -14.35 -22.30 -15.84
N THR A 278 -14.84 -21.42 -16.68
CA THR A 278 -14.83 -21.59 -18.13
C THR A 278 -13.57 -20.96 -18.72
N ALA A 279 -13.16 -21.42 -19.89
CA ALA A 279 -12.03 -20.82 -20.60
C ALA A 279 -12.29 -19.31 -20.84
N ASN A 280 -11.28 -18.51 -20.54
CA ASN A 280 -11.31 -17.03 -20.55
C ASN A 280 -12.12 -16.37 -19.40
N GLU A 281 -12.61 -17.13 -18.44
CA GLU A 281 -13.18 -16.56 -17.22
C GLU A 281 -12.10 -15.92 -16.36
N THR A 282 -12.43 -14.79 -15.72
CA THR A 282 -11.47 -13.96 -15.00
C THR A 282 -11.72 -13.94 -13.49
N ILE A 283 -10.64 -13.82 -12.75
CA ILE A 283 -10.65 -13.38 -11.34
C ILE A 283 -10.06 -11.98 -11.32
N HIS A 284 -10.81 -10.99 -10.89
CA HIS A 284 -10.30 -9.64 -10.65
C HIS A 284 -9.44 -9.63 -9.37
N THR A 285 -8.24 -9.05 -9.42
CA THR A 285 -7.28 -9.13 -8.31
C THR A 285 -6.85 -7.77 -7.77
N GLU A 286 -6.82 -6.72 -8.58
CA GLU A 286 -6.42 -5.39 -8.15
C GLU A 286 -7.04 -4.30 -9.02
N ASN A 287 -7.38 -3.19 -8.37
CA ASN A 287 -7.52 -1.88 -9.00
C ASN A 287 -6.33 -1.00 -8.62
N SER A 288 -5.90 -0.13 -9.54
CA SER A 288 -4.95 0.93 -9.22
C SER A 288 -5.37 2.22 -9.93
N PHE A 289 -6.10 3.07 -9.20
CA PHE A 289 -6.59 4.35 -9.71
C PHE A 289 -5.43 5.33 -9.93
N LYS A 290 -5.56 6.09 -11.02
CA LYS A 290 -4.70 7.22 -11.37
C LYS A 290 -5.51 8.49 -11.24
N TYR A 291 -4.93 9.52 -10.65
CA TYR A 291 -5.63 10.73 -10.28
C TYR A 291 -5.22 11.90 -11.18
N SER A 292 -6.15 12.76 -11.51
CA SER A 292 -5.85 14.13 -11.95
C SER A 292 -5.62 15.03 -10.71
N LEU A 293 -5.05 16.21 -10.91
CA LEU A 293 -4.89 17.17 -9.80
C LEU A 293 -6.26 17.62 -9.27
N ASP A 294 -7.23 17.81 -10.15
CA ASP A 294 -8.62 18.16 -9.77
C ASP A 294 -9.27 17.04 -8.93
N ASP A 295 -8.97 15.76 -9.22
CA ASP A 295 -9.44 14.63 -8.41
C ASP A 295 -8.86 14.67 -7.00
N ILE A 296 -7.58 15.04 -6.85
CA ILE A 296 -6.88 15.14 -5.56
C ILE A 296 -7.48 16.27 -4.73
N ASP A 297 -7.67 17.45 -5.32
CA ASP A 297 -8.26 18.60 -4.63
C ASP A 297 -9.72 18.32 -4.20
N THR A 298 -10.52 17.73 -5.09
CA THR A 298 -11.90 17.33 -4.79
C THR A 298 -11.96 16.32 -3.64
N LEU A 299 -11.07 15.30 -3.66
CA LEU A 299 -11.02 14.28 -2.63
C LEU A 299 -10.64 14.87 -1.26
N ALA A 300 -9.70 15.83 -1.24
CA ALA A 300 -9.33 16.54 -0.02
C ALA A 300 -10.52 17.31 0.55
N GLU A 301 -11.19 18.14 -0.27
CA GLU A 301 -12.35 18.95 0.14
C GLU A 301 -13.51 18.08 0.68
N GLU A 302 -13.84 16.98 -0.01
CA GLU A 302 -14.91 16.05 0.39
C GLU A 302 -14.64 15.36 1.74
N THR A 303 -13.38 15.31 2.15
CA THR A 303 -12.95 14.59 3.37
C THR A 303 -12.58 15.52 4.53
N GLY A 304 -12.78 16.83 4.39
CA GLY A 304 -12.43 17.83 5.41
C GLY A 304 -10.92 18.06 5.53
N LEU A 305 -10.20 17.80 4.47
CA LEU A 305 -8.78 18.10 4.30
C LEU A 305 -8.61 19.18 3.23
N TYR A 306 -7.41 19.75 3.14
CA TYR A 306 -6.99 20.54 1.99
C TYR A 306 -5.56 20.20 1.62
N VAL A 307 -5.19 20.41 0.37
CA VAL A 307 -3.83 20.25 -0.12
C VAL A 307 -3.02 21.50 0.27
N GLU A 308 -2.11 21.36 1.21
CA GLU A 308 -1.26 22.46 1.69
C GLU A 308 -0.06 22.68 0.78
N GLN A 309 0.53 21.58 0.29
CA GLN A 309 1.68 21.61 -0.62
C GLN A 309 1.74 20.37 -1.50
N GLN A 310 2.32 20.50 -2.68
CA GLN A 310 2.53 19.41 -3.62
C GLN A 310 3.96 19.46 -4.18
N TRP A 311 4.55 18.27 -4.38
CA TRP A 311 5.82 18.08 -5.07
C TRP A 311 5.66 17.09 -6.20
N PHE A 312 6.33 17.34 -7.31
CA PHE A 312 6.22 16.55 -8.54
C PHE A 312 7.60 16.13 -9.03
N ASP A 313 7.64 15.03 -9.77
CA ASP A 313 8.77 14.75 -10.65
C ASP A 313 8.74 15.68 -11.88
N PRO A 314 9.87 15.84 -12.59
CA PRO A 314 9.96 16.74 -13.75
C PRO A 314 8.99 16.42 -14.90
N GLU A 315 8.55 15.15 -15.00
CA GLU A 315 7.64 14.69 -16.05
C GLU A 315 6.17 14.69 -15.59
N HIS A 316 5.89 15.07 -14.35
CA HIS A 316 4.57 15.05 -13.72
C HIS A 316 3.89 13.66 -13.81
N LEU A 317 4.66 12.60 -13.63
CA LEU A 317 4.13 11.24 -13.58
C LEU A 317 3.53 10.92 -12.21
N PHE A 318 4.04 11.54 -11.16
CA PHE A 318 3.70 11.25 -9.77
C PHE A 318 3.67 12.53 -8.93
N SER A 319 2.89 12.55 -7.87
CA SER A 319 2.87 13.64 -6.91
C SER A 319 3.00 13.15 -5.47
N LEU A 320 3.71 13.92 -4.65
CA LEU A 320 3.58 13.87 -3.19
C LEU A 320 2.69 15.03 -2.77
N ASN A 321 1.68 14.75 -1.97
CA ASN A 321 0.67 15.71 -1.57
C ASN A 321 0.61 15.79 -0.06
N LEU A 322 0.87 16.96 0.50
CA LEU A 322 0.77 17.22 1.92
C LEU A 322 -0.63 17.78 2.23
N PHE A 323 -1.42 16.94 2.90
CA PHE A 323 -2.76 17.31 3.34
C PHE A 323 -2.73 17.83 4.77
N ALA A 324 -3.53 18.85 5.03
CA ALA A 324 -3.81 19.39 6.36
C ALA A 324 -5.31 19.33 6.66
N PRO A 325 -5.70 19.18 7.95
CA PRO A 325 -7.11 19.26 8.34
C PRO A 325 -7.65 20.66 8.06
N ALA A 326 -8.82 20.76 7.43
CA ALA A 326 -9.52 22.03 7.31
C ALA A 326 -9.93 22.50 8.72
N VAL A 327 -9.60 23.74 9.04
CA VAL A 327 -9.99 24.37 10.31
C VAL A 327 -11.38 24.95 10.10
N ASP A 328 -12.37 24.50 10.90
CA ASP A 328 -13.72 25.08 10.92
C ASP A 328 -13.73 26.59 11.36
#